data_2ad820c887bd431b686fd86d3b5fc12e
#
_entry.id   2ad820c887bd431b686fd86d3b5fc12e
#
_cell.length_a   1.000
_cell.length_b   1.000
_cell.length_c   1.000
_cell.angle_alpha   90.00
_cell.angle_beta   90.00
_cell.angle_gamma   90.00
#
_symmetry.space_group_name_H-M   'P 1'
#
loop_
_entity.id
_entity.type
_entity.pdbx_description
1 polymer ?
#
loop_
_entity_poly.entity_id
_entity_poly.type
_entity_poly.pdbx_seq_one_letter_code
_entity_poly.pdbx_strand_id
1 'polypeptide(L)'
;MQVFSDSIFQGICPREFHESRLGKSLVTTHNGLPIFTCAYILRMLNQTPRDLFPPITPFHHGLLAEEDGHTIYFEECGNPQGVPVIFLHGGPGSGCSPKHRQFFDPKICRAVLFDQRGCGRSGAENLLFKNDTAHLIHDMERLRKHLNIDKWLVVGGSWGGGLALAYACQHPEAFSAAILRNTFLSRHSDLKWFFQEAQQFMPDAWKKLVEHIPDKFHDNICHYLCSHILEADKGTALKLAQSWNTWENALLQRSFADSSATQLSPQDADKLMGKYKIQS
;
A
#
# COMPACT_ATOMS: atom_id res chain seq x y z
N MET A 1 9.63 7.72 -8.53
CA MET A 1 8.93 6.53 -9.07
C MET A 1 9.81 5.73 -10.03
N GLN A 2 10.96 5.30 -9.57
CA GLN A 2 11.93 4.48 -10.31
C GLN A 2 11.86 3.00 -9.87
N VAL A 3 10.70 2.53 -9.40
CA VAL A 3 10.60 1.34 -8.56
C VAL A 3 10.15 0.08 -9.30
N PHE A 4 9.63 0.20 -10.51
CA PHE A 4 9.32 -0.94 -11.36
C PHE A 4 9.89 -0.73 -12.75
N SER A 5 11.18 -1.06 -12.93
CA SER A 5 11.66 -1.33 -14.28
C SER A 5 11.00 -2.62 -14.77
N ASP A 6 10.66 -2.68 -16.05
CA ASP A 6 10.01 -3.83 -16.73
C ASP A 6 10.71 -5.17 -16.48
N SER A 7 11.91 -5.17 -15.92
CA SER A 7 12.72 -6.36 -15.63
C SER A 7 12.19 -7.27 -14.52
N ILE A 8 11.36 -6.79 -13.57
CA ILE A 8 10.83 -7.64 -12.49
C ILE A 8 9.70 -8.54 -12.98
N PHE A 9 8.97 -8.13 -14.03
CA PHE A 9 7.84 -8.91 -14.56
C PHE A 9 8.15 -9.73 -15.82
N GLN A 10 9.32 -9.57 -16.44
CA GLN A 10 9.70 -10.37 -17.60
C GLN A 10 10.00 -11.84 -17.29
N GLY A 11 10.08 -12.23 -16.02
CA GLY A 11 10.33 -13.62 -15.59
C GLY A 11 9.10 -14.47 -15.33
N ILE A 12 7.88 -13.91 -15.40
CA ILE A 12 6.63 -14.67 -15.19
C ILE A 12 6.14 -15.21 -16.53
N CYS A 13 6.71 -16.35 -16.95
CA CYS A 13 6.31 -17.06 -18.15
C CYS A 13 4.96 -17.77 -17.94
N PRO A 14 4.00 -17.65 -18.86
CA PRO A 14 2.76 -18.43 -18.82
C PRO A 14 3.06 -19.88 -19.19
N ARG A 15 2.90 -20.80 -18.26
CA ARG A 15 2.78 -22.22 -18.56
C ARG A 15 1.32 -22.67 -18.38
N GLU A 16 0.86 -23.37 -19.38
CA GLU A 16 -0.46 -23.86 -19.70
C GLU A 16 -1.34 -24.31 -18.53
N PHE A 17 -2.58 -23.83 -18.55
CA PHE A 17 -3.66 -24.31 -17.69
C PHE A 17 -4.15 -25.67 -18.15
N HIS A 18 -4.03 -26.69 -17.32
CA HIS A 18 -4.79 -27.93 -17.44
C HIS A 18 -6.04 -27.87 -16.56
N GLU A 19 -7.21 -27.83 -17.19
CA GLU A 19 -8.48 -28.03 -16.51
C GLU A 19 -8.65 -29.50 -16.10
N SER A 20 -8.74 -29.78 -14.81
CA SER A 20 -9.29 -31.04 -14.30
C SER A 20 -10.64 -30.78 -13.63
N ARG A 21 -11.68 -31.38 -14.21
CA ARG A 21 -13.04 -31.40 -13.65
C ARG A 21 -13.05 -32.31 -12.43
N LEU A 22 -13.34 -31.75 -11.25
CA LEU A 22 -14.00 -32.49 -10.14
C LEU A 22 -14.51 -31.47 -9.12
N GLY A 23 -15.82 -31.54 -8.86
CA GLY A 23 -16.50 -30.67 -7.88
C GLY A 23 -16.14 -31.07 -6.45
N LYS A 24 -15.36 -30.24 -5.82
CA LYS A 24 -15.21 -29.98 -4.37
C LYS A 24 -14.03 -29.02 -4.24
N SER A 25 -14.29 -27.81 -3.71
CA SER A 25 -13.34 -26.72 -3.35
C SER A 25 -11.99 -26.75 -4.10
N LEU A 26 -11.94 -26.06 -5.23
CA LEU A 26 -10.71 -25.93 -6.02
C LEU A 26 -9.77 -24.91 -5.32
N VAL A 27 -8.87 -25.45 -4.51
CA VAL A 27 -7.62 -24.79 -4.19
C VAL A 27 -6.61 -25.31 -5.20
N THR A 28 -6.30 -24.51 -6.22
CA THR A 28 -5.17 -24.81 -7.12
C THR A 28 -3.91 -24.24 -6.50
N THR A 29 -2.88 -25.05 -6.37
CA THR A 29 -1.57 -24.61 -5.90
C THR A 29 -0.65 -24.43 -7.11
N HIS A 30 -0.04 -23.24 -7.20
CA HIS A 30 1.11 -23.03 -8.08
C HIS A 30 2.32 -22.77 -7.19
N ASN A 31 3.35 -23.60 -7.31
CA ASN A 31 4.55 -23.57 -6.46
C ASN A 31 4.24 -23.61 -4.94
N GLY A 32 3.21 -24.38 -4.53
CA GLY A 32 2.85 -24.54 -3.13
C GLY A 32 2.01 -23.43 -2.51
N LEU A 33 1.63 -22.38 -3.27
CA LEU A 33 0.75 -21.30 -2.79
C LEU A 33 -0.71 -21.59 -3.20
N PRO A 34 -1.69 -21.50 -2.27
CA PRO A 34 -3.09 -21.68 -2.59
C PRO A 34 -3.63 -20.50 -3.41
N ILE A 35 -4.13 -20.76 -4.61
CA ILE A 35 -4.87 -19.79 -5.43
C ILE A 35 -6.36 -20.06 -5.22
N PHE A 36 -7.07 -19.12 -4.60
CA PHE A 36 -8.52 -19.20 -4.44
C PHE A 36 -9.23 -18.86 -5.74
N THR A 37 -10.08 -19.79 -6.22
CA THR A 37 -10.84 -19.60 -7.45
C THR A 37 -11.96 -18.57 -7.29
N CYS A 38 -12.37 -17.97 -8.42
CA CYS A 38 -13.46 -16.99 -8.51
C CYS A 38 -14.77 -17.48 -7.85
N ALA A 39 -15.06 -18.79 -7.88
CA ALA A 39 -16.22 -19.40 -7.24
C ALA A 39 -16.20 -19.32 -5.71
N TYR A 40 -15.03 -19.43 -5.09
CA TYR A 40 -14.89 -19.24 -3.64
C TYR A 40 -15.07 -17.77 -3.25
N ILE A 41 -14.53 -16.87 -4.08
CA ILE A 41 -14.72 -15.42 -3.92
C ILE A 41 -16.20 -15.05 -4.07
N LEU A 42 -16.90 -15.58 -5.08
CA LEU A 42 -18.34 -15.37 -5.29
C LEU A 42 -19.21 -15.94 -4.16
N ARG A 43 -18.81 -17.07 -3.55
CA ARG A 43 -19.49 -17.61 -2.38
C ARG A 43 -19.28 -16.76 -1.13
N MET A 44 -18.15 -16.07 -1.02
CA MET A 44 -17.92 -15.08 0.04
C MET A 44 -18.67 -13.77 -0.22
N LEU A 45 -18.88 -13.37 -1.47
CA LEU A 45 -19.64 -12.16 -1.84
C LEU A 45 -21.14 -12.29 -1.56
N ASN A 46 -21.68 -13.50 -1.45
CA ASN A 46 -23.07 -13.76 -1.03
C ASN A 46 -23.27 -13.76 0.49
N GLN A 47 -22.22 -13.54 1.27
CA GLN A 47 -22.36 -13.30 2.70
C GLN A 47 -22.66 -11.82 2.93
N THR A 48 -23.58 -11.53 3.87
CA THR A 48 -23.78 -10.15 4.36
C THR A 48 -22.42 -9.54 4.70
N PRO A 49 -22.16 -8.28 4.29
CA PRO A 49 -20.93 -7.59 4.66
C PRO A 49 -20.73 -7.72 6.18
N ARG A 50 -19.58 -8.26 6.58
CA ARG A 50 -19.26 -8.31 8.00
C ARG A 50 -18.77 -6.93 8.43
N ASP A 51 -19.27 -6.49 9.57
CA ASP A 51 -18.73 -5.32 10.24
C ASP A 51 -17.25 -5.54 10.59
N LEU A 52 -16.51 -4.45 10.75
CA LEU A 52 -15.16 -4.51 11.28
C LEU A 52 -15.18 -5.13 12.68
N PHE A 53 -14.12 -5.82 13.05
CA PHE A 53 -13.96 -6.28 14.42
C PHE A 53 -13.87 -5.10 15.38
N PRO A 54 -14.22 -5.29 16.67
CA PRO A 54 -14.11 -4.22 17.66
C PRO A 54 -12.71 -3.60 17.72
N PRO A 55 -12.61 -2.31 18.08
CA PRO A 55 -11.31 -1.67 18.29
C PRO A 55 -10.50 -2.42 19.37
N ILE A 56 -9.22 -2.63 19.09
CA ILE A 56 -8.28 -3.26 20.01
C ILE A 56 -6.99 -2.43 20.15
N THR A 57 -6.31 -2.59 21.27
CA THR A 57 -4.97 -2.05 21.48
C THR A 57 -3.91 -3.09 21.15
N PRO A 58 -2.71 -2.67 20.73
CA PRO A 58 -1.58 -3.59 20.59
C PRO A 58 -1.22 -4.19 21.95
N PHE A 59 -0.87 -5.48 21.94
CA PHE A 59 -0.25 -6.12 23.13
C PHE A 59 1.27 -5.93 23.14
N HIS A 60 1.87 -5.64 21.97
CA HIS A 60 3.27 -5.32 21.81
C HIS A 60 3.46 -4.28 20.71
N HIS A 61 4.41 -3.37 20.88
CA HIS A 61 4.85 -2.43 19.86
C HIS A 61 6.30 -2.03 20.10
N GLY A 62 6.98 -1.58 19.07
CA GLY A 62 8.38 -1.17 19.16
C GLY A 62 8.91 -0.50 17.91
N LEU A 63 10.20 -0.28 17.93
CA LEU A 63 10.98 0.15 16.77
C LEU A 63 12.01 -0.94 16.49
N LEU A 64 12.16 -1.35 15.23
CA LEU A 64 13.34 -2.09 14.82
C LEU A 64 14.57 -1.21 14.97
N ALA A 65 15.70 -1.83 15.23
CA ALA A 65 16.98 -1.13 15.27
C ALA A 65 17.17 -0.32 14.00
N GLU A 66 17.73 0.88 14.17
CA GLU A 66 18.01 1.77 13.05
C GLU A 66 18.90 1.11 12.01
N GLU A 67 18.57 1.29 10.74
CA GLU A 67 19.37 0.87 9.60
C GLU A 67 19.19 1.86 8.46
N ASP A 68 20.28 2.29 7.85
CA ASP A 68 20.30 3.26 6.75
C ASP A 68 19.63 4.61 7.09
N GLY A 69 19.66 5.05 8.35
CA GLY A 69 18.98 6.26 8.80
C GLY A 69 17.47 6.12 8.97
N HIS A 70 16.95 4.89 8.93
CA HIS A 70 15.53 4.59 9.14
C HIS A 70 15.31 3.74 10.39
N THR A 71 14.29 4.11 11.19
CA THR A 71 13.74 3.27 12.25
C THR A 71 12.33 2.85 11.86
N ILE A 72 12.01 1.56 12.00
CA ILE A 72 10.74 0.99 11.55
C ILE A 72 9.84 0.73 12.75
N TYR A 73 8.73 1.45 12.83
CA TYR A 73 7.70 1.20 13.83
C TYR A 73 6.87 -0.03 13.47
N PHE A 74 6.60 -0.87 14.45
CA PHE A 74 5.67 -1.98 14.34
C PHE A 74 4.81 -2.13 15.57
N GLU A 75 3.67 -2.82 15.41
CA GLU A 75 2.78 -3.21 16.50
C GLU A 75 2.18 -4.59 16.22
N GLU A 76 1.93 -5.33 17.29
CA GLU A 76 1.27 -6.62 17.28
C GLU A 76 -0.05 -6.57 18.02
N CYS A 77 -1.12 -7.09 17.40
CA CYS A 77 -2.49 -7.01 17.90
C CYS A 77 -3.17 -8.38 17.85
N GLY A 78 -4.16 -8.58 18.71
CA GLY A 78 -4.98 -9.79 18.73
C GLY A 78 -4.39 -10.90 19.58
N ASN A 79 -4.37 -12.14 19.07
CA ASN A 79 -3.92 -13.32 19.80
C ASN A 79 -2.40 -13.53 19.60
N PRO A 80 -1.57 -13.44 20.65
CA PRO A 80 -0.11 -13.69 20.55
C PRO A 80 0.24 -15.08 20.01
N GLN A 81 -0.63 -16.07 20.19
CA GLN A 81 -0.47 -17.45 19.69
C GLN A 81 -1.30 -17.72 18.43
N GLY A 82 -1.89 -16.69 17.84
CA GLY A 82 -2.73 -16.78 16.66
C GLY A 82 -1.94 -16.93 15.37
N VAL A 83 -2.70 -17.03 14.25
CA VAL A 83 -2.11 -17.07 12.91
C VAL A 83 -1.40 -15.76 12.62
N PRO A 84 -0.08 -15.78 12.31
CA PRO A 84 0.65 -14.58 11.98
C PRO A 84 0.13 -13.94 10.69
N VAL A 85 -0.19 -12.64 10.75
CA VAL A 85 -0.63 -11.84 9.61
C VAL A 85 0.18 -10.57 9.57
N ILE A 86 0.73 -10.19 8.41
CA ILE A 86 1.31 -8.86 8.20
C ILE A 86 0.39 -8.01 7.34
N PHE A 87 0.15 -6.77 7.75
CA PHE A 87 -0.61 -5.78 7.00
C PHE A 87 0.30 -4.75 6.33
N LEU A 88 0.21 -4.67 5.00
CA LEU A 88 0.96 -3.74 4.18
C LEU A 88 0.07 -2.56 3.78
N HIS A 89 0.34 -1.39 4.35
CA HIS A 89 -0.43 -0.18 4.03
C HIS A 89 -0.14 0.33 2.61
N GLY A 90 -1.09 1.08 2.08
CA GLY A 90 -0.99 1.69 0.75
C GLY A 90 -0.25 3.03 0.76
N GLY A 91 -0.44 3.75 -0.30
CA GLY A 91 0.22 5.00 -0.63
C GLY A 91 1.04 4.80 -1.90
N PRO A 92 2.39 4.65 -1.83
CA PRO A 92 3.24 4.62 -0.63
C PRO A 92 3.12 5.85 0.27
N GLY A 93 3.65 5.81 1.48
CA GLY A 93 3.68 6.97 2.37
C GLY A 93 2.51 7.13 3.36
N SER A 94 1.49 6.25 3.35
CA SER A 94 0.29 6.43 4.18
C SER A 94 0.47 6.10 5.66
N GLY A 95 1.26 5.07 5.99
CA GLY A 95 1.34 4.52 7.34
C GLY A 95 0.10 3.70 7.74
N CYS A 96 0.18 3.05 8.88
CA CYS A 96 -0.92 2.30 9.49
C CYS A 96 -1.73 3.17 10.46
N SER A 97 -3.01 2.83 10.60
CA SER A 97 -3.91 3.46 11.56
C SER A 97 -4.55 2.43 12.50
N PRO A 98 -5.06 2.84 13.67
CA PRO A 98 -5.78 1.94 14.57
C PRO A 98 -6.95 1.20 13.92
N LYS A 99 -7.58 1.79 12.89
CA LYS A 99 -8.68 1.16 12.15
C LYS A 99 -8.24 -0.10 11.40
N HIS A 100 -6.98 -0.19 10.96
CA HIS A 100 -6.47 -1.37 10.26
C HIS A 100 -6.40 -2.61 11.17
N ARG A 101 -6.29 -2.44 12.51
CA ARG A 101 -6.35 -3.54 13.48
C ARG A 101 -7.68 -4.28 13.43
N GLN A 102 -8.76 -3.58 13.09
CA GLN A 102 -10.12 -4.11 13.03
C GLN A 102 -10.41 -4.98 11.81
N PHE A 103 -9.45 -5.15 10.89
CA PHE A 103 -9.58 -6.05 9.76
C PHE A 103 -9.38 -7.53 10.14
N PHE A 104 -8.80 -7.79 11.31
CA PHE A 104 -8.39 -9.11 11.75
C PHE A 104 -9.18 -9.56 12.97
N ASP A 105 -9.63 -10.84 12.96
CA ASP A 105 -10.25 -11.43 14.14
C ASP A 105 -9.21 -11.52 15.28
N PRO A 106 -9.40 -10.78 16.38
CA PRO A 106 -8.42 -10.75 17.46
C PRO A 106 -8.32 -12.05 18.25
N LYS A 107 -9.25 -12.98 18.08
CA LYS A 107 -9.20 -14.31 18.70
C LYS A 107 -8.33 -15.29 17.90
N ILE A 108 -8.21 -15.08 16.58
CA ILE A 108 -7.58 -16.01 15.64
C ILE A 108 -6.23 -15.49 15.17
N CYS A 109 -6.11 -14.18 14.92
CA CYS A 109 -4.95 -13.59 14.27
C CYS A 109 -3.96 -12.97 15.28
N ARG A 110 -2.67 -13.18 15.02
CA ARG A 110 -1.56 -12.36 15.51
C ARG A 110 -1.25 -11.35 14.42
N ALA A 111 -1.90 -10.20 14.44
CA ALA A 111 -1.80 -9.19 13.39
C ALA A 111 -0.61 -8.25 13.65
N VAL A 112 0.33 -8.22 12.70
CA VAL A 112 1.48 -7.32 12.68
C VAL A 112 1.18 -6.18 11.73
N LEU A 113 1.16 -4.96 12.24
CA LEU A 113 1.08 -3.73 11.46
C LEU A 113 2.42 -3.01 11.57
N PHE A 114 2.97 -2.54 10.46
CA PHE A 114 4.19 -1.72 10.50
C PHE A 114 4.06 -0.53 9.58
N ASP A 115 4.68 0.56 9.96
CA ASP A 115 4.78 1.74 9.12
C ASP A 115 6.07 1.61 8.29
N GLN A 116 5.93 1.63 6.95
CA GLN A 116 7.06 1.53 6.01
C GLN A 116 8.05 2.69 6.23
N ARG A 117 9.24 2.62 5.64
CA ARG A 117 10.30 3.64 5.76
C ARG A 117 9.74 5.05 5.55
N GLY A 118 10.03 5.96 6.48
CA GLY A 118 9.60 7.35 6.44
C GLY A 118 8.10 7.60 6.58
N CYS A 119 7.31 6.56 6.89
CA CYS A 119 5.85 6.66 7.00
C CYS A 119 5.37 6.64 8.43
N GLY A 120 4.27 7.34 8.71
CA GLY A 120 3.55 7.23 9.96
C GLY A 120 4.41 7.52 11.20
N ARG A 121 4.69 6.46 11.98
CA ARG A 121 5.49 6.50 13.22
C ARG A 121 6.93 6.03 13.00
N SER A 122 7.27 5.57 11.78
CA SER A 122 8.64 5.22 11.40
C SER A 122 9.46 6.47 11.18
N GLY A 123 10.67 6.51 11.77
CA GLY A 123 11.60 7.62 11.64
C GLY A 123 12.46 7.52 10.38
N ALA A 124 12.90 8.68 9.88
CA ALA A 124 13.89 8.75 8.81
C ALA A 124 14.71 10.04 8.94
N GLU A 125 16.04 9.95 8.82
CA GLU A 125 16.92 11.11 8.68
C GLU A 125 16.77 11.73 7.29
N ASN A 126 16.66 10.88 6.26
CA ASN A 126 16.35 11.26 4.89
C ASN A 126 15.27 10.32 4.33
N LEU A 127 14.09 10.90 4.04
CA LEU A 127 12.91 10.15 3.60
C LEU A 127 13.13 9.31 2.33
N LEU A 128 14.01 9.75 1.44
CA LEU A 128 14.18 9.15 0.11
C LEU A 128 15.42 8.25 0.03
N PHE A 129 16.35 8.39 0.97
CA PHE A 129 17.56 7.57 0.94
C PHE A 129 17.22 6.10 1.24
N LYS A 130 17.62 5.22 0.32
CA LYS A 130 17.34 3.78 0.44
C LYS A 130 15.89 3.45 0.78
N ASN A 131 14.95 4.17 0.21
CA ASN A 131 13.51 3.97 0.40
C ASN A 131 12.85 3.51 -0.90
N ASP A 132 13.22 2.33 -1.33
CA ASP A 132 12.70 1.63 -2.50
C ASP A 132 12.10 0.25 -2.13
N THR A 133 11.53 -0.43 -3.10
CA THR A 133 10.87 -1.72 -2.89
C THR A 133 11.81 -2.78 -2.29
N ALA A 134 13.08 -2.82 -2.71
CA ALA A 134 14.03 -3.81 -2.21
C ALA A 134 14.33 -3.60 -0.72
N HIS A 135 14.50 -2.34 -0.29
CA HIS A 135 14.71 -2.01 1.11
C HIS A 135 13.45 -2.23 1.96
N LEU A 136 12.25 -1.99 1.42
CA LEU A 136 10.99 -2.32 2.11
C LEU A 136 10.83 -3.83 2.32
N ILE A 137 11.18 -4.64 1.33
CA ILE A 137 11.19 -6.11 1.45
C ILE A 137 12.23 -6.55 2.49
N HIS A 138 13.40 -5.95 2.50
CA HIS A 138 14.42 -6.20 3.51
C HIS A 138 13.90 -5.91 4.92
N ASP A 139 13.22 -4.79 5.13
CA ASP A 139 12.63 -4.45 6.43
C ASP A 139 11.54 -5.45 6.85
N MET A 140 10.73 -5.94 5.90
CA MET A 140 9.74 -6.99 6.20
C MET A 140 10.42 -8.27 6.70
N GLU A 141 11.53 -8.69 6.09
CA GLU A 141 12.31 -9.85 6.53
C GLU A 141 13.00 -9.63 7.88
N ARG A 142 13.51 -8.42 8.13
CA ARG A 142 14.04 -8.04 9.45
C ARG A 142 12.95 -8.14 10.52
N LEU A 143 11.77 -7.60 10.24
CA LEU A 143 10.63 -7.63 11.16
C LEU A 143 10.16 -9.07 11.41
N ARG A 144 10.02 -9.88 10.36
CA ARG A 144 9.62 -11.29 10.46
C ARG A 144 10.55 -12.07 11.38
N LYS A 145 11.87 -11.91 11.18
CA LYS A 145 12.91 -12.56 11.99
C LYS A 145 12.90 -12.03 13.42
N HIS A 146 12.77 -10.72 13.63
CA HIS A 146 12.71 -10.09 14.95
C HIS A 146 11.54 -10.63 15.78
N LEU A 147 10.39 -10.88 15.16
CA LEU A 147 9.19 -11.41 15.80
C LEU A 147 9.15 -12.94 15.87
N ASN A 148 10.20 -13.63 15.41
CA ASN A 148 10.31 -15.09 15.35
C ASN A 148 9.12 -15.71 14.60
N ILE A 149 8.73 -15.13 13.47
CA ILE A 149 7.66 -15.62 12.61
C ILE A 149 8.29 -16.40 11.44
N ASP A 150 7.93 -17.66 11.28
CA ASP A 150 8.39 -18.50 10.16
C ASP A 150 7.69 -18.10 8.86
N LYS A 151 6.36 -18.08 8.87
CA LYS A 151 5.52 -17.68 7.75
C LYS A 151 4.35 -16.83 8.23
N TRP A 152 3.89 -15.93 7.39
CA TRP A 152 2.71 -15.12 7.67
C TRP A 152 1.74 -15.06 6.49
N LEU A 153 0.47 -14.80 6.80
CA LEU A 153 -0.51 -14.33 5.83
C LEU A 153 -0.16 -12.87 5.51
N VAL A 154 0.05 -12.56 4.24
CA VAL A 154 0.33 -11.19 3.80
C VAL A 154 -0.95 -10.53 3.30
N VAL A 155 -1.33 -9.40 3.90
CA VAL A 155 -2.52 -8.64 3.54
C VAL A 155 -2.10 -7.27 3.04
N GLY A 156 -2.37 -6.95 1.77
CA GLY A 156 -1.98 -5.69 1.16
C GLY A 156 -3.08 -5.03 0.35
N GLY A 157 -3.18 -3.71 0.45
CA GLY A 157 -4.12 -2.92 -0.35
C GLY A 157 -3.43 -1.82 -1.15
N SER A 158 -3.91 -1.57 -2.40
CA SER A 158 -3.33 -0.56 -3.28
C SER A 158 -1.82 -0.82 -3.52
N TRP A 159 -0.94 0.15 -3.25
CA TRP A 159 0.52 -0.03 -3.21
C TRP A 159 0.96 -1.25 -2.36
N GLY A 160 0.35 -1.43 -1.17
CA GLY A 160 0.66 -2.59 -0.32
C GLY A 160 0.38 -3.93 -0.99
N GLY A 161 -0.55 -3.99 -1.94
CA GLY A 161 -0.78 -5.16 -2.79
C GLY A 161 0.36 -5.39 -3.79
N GLY A 162 0.88 -4.33 -4.41
CA GLY A 162 2.07 -4.38 -5.27
C GLY A 162 3.31 -4.83 -4.51
N LEU A 163 3.53 -4.25 -3.32
CA LEU A 163 4.62 -4.65 -2.42
C LEU A 163 4.53 -6.11 -2.00
N ALA A 164 3.32 -6.61 -1.69
CA ALA A 164 3.09 -8.02 -1.36
C ALA A 164 3.49 -8.95 -2.51
N LEU A 165 3.17 -8.59 -3.76
CA LEU A 165 3.58 -9.38 -4.92
C LEU A 165 5.09 -9.36 -5.13
N ALA A 166 5.74 -8.20 -5.01
CA ALA A 166 7.18 -8.09 -5.09
C ALA A 166 7.88 -8.93 -4.00
N TYR A 167 7.34 -8.90 -2.78
CA TYR A 167 7.83 -9.72 -1.67
C TYR A 167 7.65 -11.21 -1.94
N ALA A 168 6.50 -11.64 -2.48
CA ALA A 168 6.24 -13.04 -2.82
C ALA A 168 7.21 -13.58 -3.90
N CYS A 169 7.64 -12.72 -4.82
CA CYS A 169 8.63 -13.10 -5.84
C CYS A 169 10.02 -13.34 -5.25
N GLN A 170 10.39 -12.65 -4.17
CA GLN A 170 11.72 -12.74 -3.57
C GLN A 170 11.77 -13.75 -2.40
N HIS A 171 10.68 -13.84 -1.62
CA HIS A 171 10.59 -14.67 -0.41
C HIS A 171 9.30 -15.51 -0.38
N PRO A 172 9.07 -16.39 -1.36
CA PRO A 172 7.88 -17.24 -1.39
C PRO A 172 7.75 -18.14 -0.15
N GLU A 173 8.88 -18.49 0.46
CA GLU A 173 8.95 -19.30 1.67
C GLU A 173 8.36 -18.61 2.90
N ALA A 174 8.34 -17.28 2.93
CA ALA A 174 7.79 -16.48 4.03
C ALA A 174 6.24 -16.39 4.02
N PHE A 175 5.60 -16.91 2.98
CA PHE A 175 4.15 -16.82 2.81
C PHE A 175 3.44 -18.09 3.28
N SER A 176 2.37 -17.91 4.07
CA SER A 176 1.34 -18.95 4.26
C SER A 176 0.19 -18.76 3.26
N ALA A 177 -0.18 -17.52 2.96
CA ALA A 177 -1.14 -17.09 1.94
C ALA A 177 -1.03 -15.59 1.70
N ALA A 178 -1.79 -15.05 0.71
CA ALA A 178 -1.89 -13.61 0.48
C ALA A 178 -3.36 -13.19 0.25
N ILE A 179 -3.72 -12.00 0.76
CA ILE A 179 -4.98 -11.31 0.47
C ILE A 179 -4.63 -9.95 -0.11
N LEU A 180 -4.96 -9.76 -1.37
CA LEU A 180 -4.66 -8.52 -2.10
C LEU A 180 -5.97 -7.80 -2.44
N ARG A 181 -6.03 -6.50 -2.15
CA ARG A 181 -7.20 -5.66 -2.40
C ARG A 181 -6.82 -4.43 -3.22
N ASN A 182 -7.55 -4.23 -4.34
CA ASN A 182 -7.37 -3.06 -5.21
C ASN A 182 -5.88 -2.83 -5.53
N THR A 183 -5.18 -3.88 -5.95
CA THR A 183 -3.73 -3.86 -6.17
C THR A 183 -3.34 -2.83 -7.22
N PHE A 184 -2.40 -1.95 -6.86
CA PHE A 184 -1.82 -0.96 -7.74
C PHE A 184 -0.36 -1.36 -8.02
N LEU A 185 -0.05 -1.61 -9.30
CA LEU A 185 1.27 -2.12 -9.71
C LEU A 185 2.19 -1.02 -10.20
N SER A 186 1.73 0.22 -10.26
CA SER A 186 2.47 1.38 -10.79
C SER A 186 2.99 1.18 -12.22
N ARG A 187 2.32 0.35 -13.03
CA ARG A 187 2.63 0.20 -14.45
C ARG A 187 2.31 1.49 -15.19
N HIS A 188 2.92 1.70 -16.33
CA HIS A 188 2.62 2.85 -17.19
C HIS A 188 1.11 3.01 -17.47
N SER A 189 0.41 1.89 -17.75
CA SER A 189 -1.04 1.88 -17.94
C SER A 189 -1.81 2.30 -16.69
N ASP A 190 -1.37 1.89 -15.49
CA ASP A 190 -2.04 2.24 -14.24
C ASP A 190 -1.89 3.74 -13.95
N LEU A 191 -0.69 4.29 -14.19
CA LEU A 191 -0.41 5.72 -14.05
C LEU A 191 -1.16 6.56 -15.09
N LYS A 192 -1.18 6.10 -16.35
CA LYS A 192 -1.94 6.77 -17.40
C LYS A 192 -3.42 6.80 -17.06
N TRP A 193 -3.98 5.67 -16.63
CA TRP A 193 -5.38 5.64 -16.19
C TRP A 193 -5.59 6.61 -15.03
N PHE A 194 -4.77 6.55 -13.99
CA PHE A 194 -4.94 7.34 -12.78
C PHE A 194 -4.84 8.86 -13.03
N PHE A 195 -3.85 9.32 -13.79
CA PHE A 195 -3.58 10.75 -14.00
C PHE A 195 -4.18 11.35 -15.26
N GLN A 196 -4.70 10.55 -16.19
CA GLN A 196 -5.22 11.03 -17.47
C GLN A 196 -6.62 10.49 -17.77
N GLU A 197 -6.81 9.16 -17.80
CA GLU A 197 -8.07 8.59 -18.30
C GLU A 197 -9.22 8.71 -17.28
N ALA A 198 -8.93 8.66 -15.99
CA ALA A 198 -9.93 8.76 -14.92
C ALA A 198 -10.62 10.15 -14.85
N GLN A 199 -10.10 11.18 -15.51
CA GLN A 199 -10.72 12.52 -15.57
C GLN A 199 -12.17 12.49 -16.09
N GLN A 200 -12.47 11.55 -16.99
CA GLN A 200 -13.83 11.43 -17.55
C GLN A 200 -14.89 11.04 -16.50
N PHE A 201 -14.48 10.41 -15.39
CA PHE A 201 -15.38 10.04 -14.31
C PHE A 201 -15.46 11.10 -13.20
N MET A 202 -14.43 11.92 -13.06
CA MET A 202 -14.29 12.92 -11.98
C MET A 202 -13.77 14.27 -12.53
N PRO A 203 -14.49 14.91 -13.48
CA PRO A 203 -13.97 16.08 -14.19
C PRO A 203 -13.70 17.29 -13.29
N ASP A 204 -14.50 17.51 -12.24
CA ASP A 204 -14.30 18.64 -11.32
C ASP A 204 -13.10 18.42 -10.40
N ALA A 205 -12.85 17.19 -9.96
CA ALA A 205 -11.66 16.87 -9.19
C ALA A 205 -10.39 16.95 -10.05
N TRP A 206 -10.49 16.54 -11.32
CA TRP A 206 -9.37 16.65 -12.26
C TRP A 206 -9.00 18.10 -12.56
N LYS A 207 -9.99 19.00 -12.74
CA LYS A 207 -9.74 20.44 -12.88
C LYS A 207 -8.92 21.00 -11.70
N LYS A 208 -9.26 20.58 -10.46
CA LYS A 208 -8.49 20.98 -9.26
C LYS A 208 -7.09 20.38 -9.23
N LEU A 209 -6.91 19.17 -9.76
CA LEU A 209 -5.58 18.56 -9.88
C LEU A 209 -4.67 19.38 -10.77
N VAL A 210 -5.17 19.81 -11.94
CA VAL A 210 -4.37 20.47 -12.96
C VAL A 210 -4.29 22.00 -12.80
N GLU A 211 -5.03 22.59 -11.87
CA GLU A 211 -5.12 24.05 -11.65
C GLU A 211 -3.73 24.72 -11.52
N HIS A 212 -2.77 24.00 -10.95
CA HIS A 212 -1.41 24.49 -10.73
C HIS A 212 -0.37 23.83 -11.65
N ILE A 213 -0.84 23.12 -12.69
CA ILE A 213 0.02 22.42 -13.65
C ILE A 213 -0.14 23.11 -15.01
N PRO A 214 0.94 23.62 -15.62
CA PRO A 214 0.85 24.23 -16.94
C PRO A 214 0.32 23.25 -17.99
N ASP A 215 -0.52 23.71 -18.93
CA ASP A 215 -1.21 22.89 -19.94
C ASP A 215 -0.29 21.95 -20.72
N LYS A 216 0.92 22.43 -21.04
CA LYS A 216 1.93 21.63 -21.76
C LYS A 216 2.37 20.35 -21.02
N PHE A 217 2.04 20.22 -19.73
CA PHE A 217 2.35 19.03 -18.91
C PHE A 217 1.13 18.17 -18.63
N HIS A 218 -0.06 18.53 -19.14
CA HIS A 218 -1.28 17.74 -18.87
C HIS A 218 -1.20 16.31 -19.46
N ASP A 219 -0.38 16.10 -20.48
CA ASP A 219 -0.12 14.75 -21.02
C ASP A 219 0.87 13.95 -20.14
N ASN A 220 1.53 14.59 -19.16
CA ASN A 220 2.50 13.95 -18.29
C ASN A 220 2.45 14.47 -16.83
N ILE A 221 1.24 14.53 -16.29
CA ILE A 221 0.95 15.06 -14.95
C ILE A 221 1.77 14.35 -13.87
N CYS A 222 1.89 13.02 -13.95
CA CYS A 222 2.64 12.23 -12.97
C CYS A 222 4.09 12.72 -12.87
N HIS A 223 4.78 12.87 -14.00
CA HIS A 223 6.17 13.35 -14.01
C HIS A 223 6.29 14.78 -13.48
N TYR A 224 5.37 15.65 -13.85
CA TYR A 224 5.34 17.03 -13.35
C TYR A 224 5.20 17.08 -11.83
N LEU A 225 4.24 16.35 -11.29
CA LEU A 225 4.01 16.29 -9.84
C LEU A 225 5.23 15.74 -9.11
N CYS A 226 5.78 14.61 -9.58
CA CYS A 226 6.93 13.97 -8.95
C CYS A 226 8.14 14.91 -8.88
N SER A 227 8.53 15.52 -10.01
CA SER A 227 9.69 16.41 -10.03
C SER A 227 9.49 17.67 -9.18
N HIS A 228 8.33 18.33 -9.28
CA HIS A 228 8.10 19.59 -8.59
C HIS A 228 7.82 19.42 -7.09
N ILE A 229 7.24 18.32 -6.65
CA ILE A 229 7.10 18.02 -5.21
C ILE A 229 8.47 17.80 -4.56
N LEU A 230 9.45 17.28 -5.30
CA LEU A 230 10.81 17.04 -4.81
C LEU A 230 11.70 18.30 -4.87
N GLU A 231 11.55 19.13 -5.90
CA GLU A 231 12.52 20.17 -6.27
C GLU A 231 12.02 21.60 -6.01
N ALA A 232 10.70 21.85 -5.98
CA ALA A 232 10.14 23.19 -5.79
C ALA A 232 10.26 23.68 -4.34
N ASP A 233 10.02 24.97 -4.16
CA ASP A 233 9.88 25.54 -2.81
C ASP A 233 8.74 24.89 -2.03
N LYS A 234 8.82 24.95 -0.68
CA LYS A 234 7.87 24.28 0.23
C LYS A 234 6.40 24.68 -0.06
N GLY A 235 6.14 25.93 -0.43
CA GLY A 235 4.79 26.43 -0.69
C GLY A 235 4.19 25.84 -1.97
N THR A 236 4.96 25.85 -3.05
CA THR A 236 4.57 25.24 -4.33
C THR A 236 4.40 23.73 -4.20
N ALA A 237 5.36 23.05 -3.61
CA ALA A 237 5.30 21.61 -3.37
C ALA A 237 4.08 21.20 -2.54
N LEU A 238 3.73 21.97 -1.49
CA LEU A 238 2.55 21.70 -0.67
C LEU A 238 1.24 21.85 -1.45
N LYS A 239 1.11 22.87 -2.32
CA LYS A 239 -0.07 23.04 -3.17
C LYS A 239 -0.25 21.85 -4.11
N LEU A 240 0.83 21.39 -4.75
CA LEU A 240 0.80 20.23 -5.63
C LEU A 240 0.44 18.94 -4.86
N ALA A 241 0.99 18.74 -3.68
CA ALA A 241 0.66 17.62 -2.81
C ALA A 241 -0.82 17.65 -2.37
N GLN A 242 -1.39 18.82 -2.09
CA GLN A 242 -2.81 18.99 -1.76
C GLN A 242 -3.71 18.69 -2.97
N SER A 243 -3.35 19.16 -4.17
CA SER A 243 -4.10 18.87 -5.41
C SER A 243 -4.10 17.37 -5.70
N TRP A 244 -2.95 16.71 -5.57
CA TRP A 244 -2.84 15.25 -5.73
C TRP A 244 -3.68 14.51 -4.68
N ASN A 245 -3.61 14.92 -3.41
CA ASN A 245 -4.43 14.32 -2.35
C ASN A 245 -5.94 14.46 -2.59
N THR A 246 -6.36 15.61 -3.09
CA THR A 246 -7.77 15.85 -3.45
C THR A 246 -8.22 14.93 -4.58
N TRP A 247 -7.38 14.78 -5.60
CA TRP A 247 -7.63 13.86 -6.71
C TRP A 247 -7.72 12.40 -6.26
N GLU A 248 -6.73 11.93 -5.47
CA GLU A 248 -6.71 10.58 -4.93
C GLU A 248 -7.96 10.27 -4.08
N ASN A 249 -8.37 11.20 -3.22
CA ASN A 249 -9.56 11.04 -2.40
C ASN A 249 -10.84 10.99 -3.23
N ALA A 250 -10.93 11.77 -4.32
CA ALA A 250 -12.07 11.73 -5.23
C ALA A 250 -12.21 10.36 -5.89
N LEU A 251 -11.12 9.81 -6.41
CA LEU A 251 -11.11 8.49 -7.03
C LEU A 251 -11.45 7.36 -6.03
N LEU A 252 -11.07 7.51 -4.78
CA LEU A 252 -11.37 6.55 -3.72
C LEU A 252 -12.78 6.75 -3.14
N GLN A 253 -13.59 7.65 -3.69
CA GLN A 253 -14.93 8.00 -3.18
C GLN A 253 -14.93 8.30 -1.67
N ARG A 254 -13.82 8.75 -1.14
CA ARG A 254 -13.77 9.27 0.22
C ARG A 254 -14.55 10.56 0.19
N SER A 255 -15.63 10.62 0.98
CA SER A 255 -16.50 11.79 1.06
C SER A 255 -15.64 13.06 1.05
N PHE A 256 -15.94 13.97 0.14
CA PHE A 256 -15.51 15.34 0.23
C PHE A 256 -16.16 15.94 1.48
N ALA A 257 -15.66 15.65 2.65
CA ALA A 257 -15.77 16.62 3.72
C ALA A 257 -15.06 17.84 3.15
N ASP A 258 -15.86 18.87 2.91
CA ASP A 258 -15.48 20.11 2.28
C ASP A 258 -14.04 20.47 2.63
N SER A 259 -13.12 20.20 1.74
CA SER A 259 -11.76 20.71 1.84
C SER A 259 -11.75 22.16 1.33
N SER A 260 -12.84 22.90 1.71
CA SER A 260 -12.86 24.33 1.65
C SER A 260 -11.78 24.80 2.60
N ALA A 261 -10.58 25.05 2.07
CA ALA A 261 -9.57 25.98 2.59
C ALA A 261 -9.33 25.94 4.13
N THR A 262 -9.49 24.80 4.79
CA THR A 262 -9.02 24.67 6.17
C THR A 262 -7.51 24.65 6.08
N GLN A 263 -6.86 25.71 6.57
CA GLN A 263 -5.40 25.75 6.72
C GLN A 263 -4.95 24.51 7.48
N LEU A 264 -4.19 23.66 6.80
CA LEU A 264 -3.60 22.49 7.44
C LEU A 264 -2.73 22.97 8.61
N SER A 265 -2.78 22.25 9.73
CA SER A 265 -1.77 22.47 10.76
C SER A 265 -0.37 22.25 10.18
N PRO A 266 0.70 22.91 10.70
CA PRO A 266 2.05 22.66 10.24
C PRO A 266 2.43 21.17 10.25
N GLN A 267 1.97 20.43 11.26
CA GLN A 267 2.22 18.99 11.38
C GLN A 267 1.50 18.17 10.28
N ASP A 268 0.27 18.54 9.94
CA ASP A 268 -0.48 17.85 8.88
C ASP A 268 0.09 18.17 7.50
N ALA A 269 0.56 19.40 7.30
CA ALA A 269 1.25 19.79 6.08
C ALA A 269 2.57 19.01 5.90
N ASP A 270 3.37 18.85 6.95
CA ASP A 270 4.60 18.07 6.89
C ASP A 270 4.34 16.57 6.66
N LYS A 271 3.29 16.00 7.27
CA LYS A 271 2.86 14.62 6.99
C LYS A 271 2.41 14.44 5.54
N LEU A 272 1.62 15.38 5.02
CA LEU A 272 1.17 15.35 3.63
C LEU A 272 2.35 15.43 2.67
N MET A 273 3.28 16.35 2.93
CA MET A 273 4.50 16.48 2.14
C MET A 273 5.36 15.22 2.18
N GLY A 274 5.55 14.62 3.37
CA GLY A 274 6.28 13.36 3.52
C GLY A 274 5.66 12.25 2.69
N LYS A 275 4.33 12.09 2.76
CA LYS A 275 3.60 11.10 1.96
C LYS A 275 3.88 11.28 0.46
N TYR A 276 3.71 12.48 -0.08
CA TYR A 276 3.83 12.69 -1.52
C TYR A 276 5.27 12.73 -2.02
N LYS A 277 6.24 13.07 -1.19
CA LYS A 277 7.67 12.87 -1.50
C LYS A 277 8.02 11.39 -1.64
N ILE A 278 7.47 10.53 -0.80
CA ILE A 278 7.67 9.07 -0.90
C ILE A 278 6.94 8.50 -2.13
N GLN A 279 5.78 9.08 -2.50
CA GLN A 279 5.05 8.69 -3.71
C GLN A 279 5.75 9.13 -4.99
N SER A 280 6.45 10.25 -4.97
CA SER A 280 7.21 10.79 -6.10
C SER A 280 8.46 9.97 -6.39
#